data_05b2fc7c842ed24e9356e4f2947bc99e
#
_entry.id   05b2fc7c842ed24e9356e4f2947bc99e
#
_cell.length_a   1.000
_cell.length_b   1.000
_cell.length_c   1.000
_cell.angle_alpha   90.00
_cell.angle_beta   90.00
_cell.angle_gamma   90.00
#
_symmetry.space_group_name_H-M   'P 1'
#
loop_
_entity.id
_entity.type
_entity.pdbx_description
1 polymer ?
#
loop_
_entity_poly.entity_id
_entity_poly.type
_entity_poly.pdbx_seq_one_letter_code
_entity_poly.pdbx_strand_id
1 'polypeptide(L)'
;MSEKVCTLRRYAPADEDAAIELWRRTWAKHYPHLDFNARVPWWRERWRNELVPVAQIVLAEQGGTLVGFVTVDPKTTYLDQIVVAPEHWGSNVALALLEEAKRLSPRGLELLVNKDNFRAIRFYEKHGFTYAGEDKNPVSGIAVNRMAWRPQA
;
A
#
# COMPACT_ATOMS: atom_id res chain seq x y z
N MET A 1 9.43 -6.41 27.26
CA MET A 1 8.85 -7.36 26.32
C MET A 1 9.04 -6.84 24.89
N SER A 2 9.60 -7.68 24.06
CA SER A 2 9.85 -7.25 22.69
C SER A 2 8.58 -7.23 21.86
N GLU A 3 8.39 -6.18 21.08
CA GLU A 3 7.36 -6.15 20.07
C GLU A 3 7.64 -7.23 19.03
N LYS A 4 6.58 -7.82 18.49
CA LYS A 4 6.74 -8.71 17.34
C LYS A 4 7.16 -7.87 16.15
N VAL A 5 8.31 -8.19 15.56
CA VAL A 5 8.83 -7.52 14.40
C VAL A 5 8.39 -8.28 13.15
N CYS A 6 7.87 -7.56 12.16
CA CYS A 6 7.56 -8.19 10.89
C CYS A 6 8.84 -8.37 10.09
N THR A 7 8.89 -9.43 9.28
CA THR A 7 9.97 -9.69 8.34
C THR A 7 9.53 -9.23 6.96
N LEU A 8 10.39 -8.49 6.27
CA LEU A 8 10.11 -8.04 4.91
C LEU A 8 10.80 -8.97 3.92
N ARG A 9 10.10 -9.30 2.83
CA ARG A 9 10.70 -10.07 1.74
C ARG A 9 10.07 -9.70 0.40
N ARG A 10 10.74 -10.05 -0.68
CA ARG A 10 10.25 -9.78 -2.03
C ARG A 10 9.09 -10.69 -2.39
N TYR A 11 8.17 -10.15 -3.17
CA TYR A 11 7.05 -10.90 -3.73
C TYR A 11 7.57 -11.96 -4.72
N ALA A 12 6.90 -13.13 -4.70
CA ALA A 12 7.08 -14.16 -5.70
C ALA A 12 5.70 -14.58 -6.22
N PRO A 13 5.60 -15.14 -7.45
CA PRO A 13 4.29 -15.49 -8.02
C PRO A 13 3.44 -16.40 -7.14
N ALA A 14 4.05 -17.24 -6.31
CA ALA A 14 3.32 -18.09 -5.38
C ALA A 14 2.58 -17.31 -4.29
N ASP A 15 2.88 -16.02 -4.12
CA ASP A 15 2.24 -15.16 -3.11
C ASP A 15 0.97 -14.50 -3.62
N GLU A 16 0.63 -14.66 -4.89
CA GLU A 16 -0.47 -13.91 -5.50
C GLU A 16 -1.79 -14.06 -4.75
N ASP A 17 -2.20 -15.30 -4.46
CA ASP A 17 -3.49 -15.53 -3.81
C ASP A 17 -3.54 -14.91 -2.42
N ALA A 18 -2.47 -15.04 -1.64
CA ALA A 18 -2.41 -14.45 -0.31
C ALA A 18 -2.44 -12.91 -0.37
N ALA A 19 -1.73 -12.32 -1.32
CA ALA A 19 -1.71 -10.87 -1.47
C ALA A 19 -3.08 -10.33 -1.89
N ILE A 20 -3.74 -11.00 -2.82
CA ILE A 20 -5.06 -10.60 -3.29
C ILE A 20 -6.10 -10.74 -2.18
N GLU A 21 -6.05 -11.83 -1.42
CA GLU A 21 -6.97 -12.03 -0.30
C GLU A 21 -6.74 -10.98 0.79
N LEU A 22 -5.50 -10.63 1.08
CA LEU A 22 -5.20 -9.56 2.03
C LEU A 22 -5.77 -8.22 1.56
N TRP A 23 -5.59 -7.90 0.27
CA TRP A 23 -6.17 -6.70 -0.32
C TRP A 23 -7.69 -6.70 -0.16
N ARG A 24 -8.35 -7.80 -0.52
CA ARG A 24 -9.81 -7.92 -0.47
C ARG A 24 -10.34 -7.68 0.94
N ARG A 25 -9.82 -8.42 1.93
CA ARG A 25 -10.36 -8.32 3.29
C ARG A 25 -10.05 -6.99 3.96
N THR A 26 -8.93 -6.39 3.62
CA THR A 26 -8.54 -5.09 4.18
C THR A 26 -9.44 -3.98 3.66
N TRP A 27 -9.64 -3.93 2.35
CA TRP A 27 -10.53 -2.93 1.76
C TRP A 27 -11.99 -3.17 2.14
N ALA A 28 -12.41 -4.42 2.26
CA ALA A 28 -13.76 -4.75 2.73
C ALA A 28 -14.00 -4.27 4.16
N LYS A 29 -12.98 -4.35 5.00
CA LYS A 29 -13.07 -3.84 6.38
C LYS A 29 -13.14 -2.32 6.39
N HIS A 30 -12.39 -1.67 5.50
CA HIS A 30 -12.33 -0.21 5.39
C HIS A 30 -13.62 0.37 4.81
N TYR A 31 -14.20 -0.32 3.82
CA TYR A 31 -15.44 0.08 3.14
C TYR A 31 -16.44 -1.07 3.13
N PRO A 32 -17.08 -1.37 4.27
CA PRO A 32 -17.94 -2.57 4.39
C PRO A 32 -19.19 -2.52 3.51
N HIS A 33 -19.56 -1.34 3.00
CA HIS A 33 -20.71 -1.19 2.11
C HIS A 33 -20.39 -1.49 0.63
N LEU A 34 -19.13 -1.74 0.30
CA LEU A 34 -18.71 -2.08 -1.06
C LEU A 34 -18.42 -3.57 -1.17
N ASP A 35 -18.73 -4.15 -2.34
CA ASP A 35 -18.53 -5.58 -2.58
C ASP A 35 -17.15 -5.83 -3.19
N PHE A 36 -16.15 -6.02 -2.33
CA PHE A 36 -14.79 -6.31 -2.78
C PHE A 36 -14.63 -7.74 -3.29
N ASN A 37 -15.51 -8.66 -2.91
CA ASN A 37 -15.51 -10.00 -3.50
C ASN A 37 -15.75 -9.92 -5.01
N ALA A 38 -16.70 -9.09 -5.43
CA ALA A 38 -16.99 -8.91 -6.85
C ALA A 38 -15.86 -8.24 -7.60
N ARG A 39 -14.98 -7.51 -6.91
CA ARG A 39 -13.86 -6.79 -7.53
C ARG A 39 -12.60 -7.62 -7.67
N VAL A 40 -12.53 -8.79 -7.05
CA VAL A 40 -11.32 -9.61 -7.05
C VAL A 40 -10.86 -10.00 -8.46
N PRO A 41 -11.74 -10.43 -9.41
CA PRO A 41 -11.27 -10.78 -10.75
C PRO A 41 -10.60 -9.60 -11.45
N TRP A 42 -11.18 -8.41 -11.35
CA TRP A 42 -10.61 -7.19 -11.92
C TRP A 42 -9.28 -6.85 -11.25
N TRP A 43 -9.21 -6.94 -9.91
CA TRP A 43 -7.98 -6.62 -9.18
C TRP A 43 -6.86 -7.59 -9.51
N ARG A 44 -7.18 -8.90 -9.64
CA ARG A 44 -6.18 -9.92 -10.01
C ARG A 44 -5.60 -9.63 -11.40
N GLU A 45 -6.44 -9.23 -12.35
CA GLU A 45 -5.97 -8.87 -13.68
C GLU A 45 -5.06 -7.65 -13.63
N ARG A 46 -5.46 -6.61 -12.88
CA ARG A 46 -4.64 -5.42 -12.70
C ARG A 46 -3.32 -5.74 -12.01
N TRP A 47 -3.37 -6.58 -10.99
CA TRP A 47 -2.18 -7.04 -10.29
C TRP A 47 -1.17 -7.68 -11.24
N ARG A 48 -1.63 -8.61 -12.06
CA ARG A 48 -0.76 -9.33 -12.98
C ARG A 48 -0.24 -8.48 -14.12
N ASN A 49 -1.05 -7.58 -14.66
CA ASN A 49 -0.75 -6.88 -15.90
C ASN A 49 -0.16 -5.49 -15.67
N GLU A 50 -0.48 -4.84 -14.57
CA GLU A 50 -0.09 -3.46 -14.34
C GLU A 50 0.88 -3.28 -13.17
N LEU A 51 0.80 -4.11 -12.14
CA LEU A 51 1.66 -3.96 -10.96
C LEU A 51 2.89 -4.87 -11.01
N VAL A 52 2.70 -6.17 -11.15
CA VAL A 52 3.82 -7.13 -11.14
C VAL A 52 4.91 -6.77 -12.17
N PRO A 53 4.58 -6.36 -13.40
CA PRO A 53 5.61 -6.07 -14.40
C PRO A 53 6.48 -4.85 -14.10
N VAL A 54 5.99 -3.88 -13.34
CA VAL A 54 6.68 -2.59 -13.17
C VAL A 54 7.05 -2.27 -11.73
N ALA A 55 6.31 -2.81 -10.76
CA ALA A 55 6.49 -2.43 -9.36
C ALA A 55 7.47 -3.35 -8.65
N GLN A 56 8.17 -2.77 -7.68
CA GLN A 56 8.83 -3.55 -6.64
C GLN A 56 7.76 -3.83 -5.58
N ILE A 57 7.52 -5.10 -5.30
CA ILE A 57 6.50 -5.51 -4.34
C ILE A 57 7.18 -6.18 -3.17
N VAL A 58 6.96 -5.65 -1.98
CA VAL A 58 7.54 -6.17 -0.75
C VAL A 58 6.44 -6.61 0.18
N LEU A 59 6.58 -7.81 0.72
CA LEU A 59 5.62 -8.41 1.64
C LEU A 59 6.14 -8.31 3.07
N ALA A 60 5.24 -8.10 4.01
CA ALA A 60 5.53 -8.14 5.43
C ALA A 60 4.89 -9.38 6.04
N GLU A 61 5.67 -10.15 6.79
CA GLU A 61 5.21 -11.37 7.44
C GLU A 61 5.49 -11.34 8.93
N GLN A 62 4.61 -11.95 9.70
CA GLN A 62 4.81 -12.21 11.11
C GLN A 62 4.47 -13.67 11.38
N GLY A 63 5.46 -14.43 11.90
CA GLY A 63 5.23 -15.83 12.20
C GLY A 63 4.80 -16.64 10.98
N GLY A 64 5.30 -16.29 9.79
CA GLY A 64 4.95 -16.98 8.55
C GLY A 64 3.64 -16.55 7.93
N THR A 65 2.92 -15.61 8.56
CA THR A 65 1.65 -15.10 8.05
C THR A 65 1.84 -13.75 7.38
N LEU A 66 1.27 -13.58 6.19
CA LEU A 66 1.29 -12.31 5.47
C LEU A 66 0.44 -11.28 6.21
N VAL A 67 1.05 -10.17 6.61
CA VAL A 67 0.36 -9.11 7.38
C VAL A 67 0.33 -7.77 6.66
N GLY A 68 1.01 -7.65 5.52
CA GLY A 68 0.99 -6.41 4.75
C GLY A 68 1.80 -6.52 3.48
N PHE A 69 1.64 -5.55 2.59
CA PHE A 69 2.50 -5.41 1.42
C PHE A 69 2.52 -3.96 0.94
N VAL A 70 3.53 -3.64 0.16
CA VAL A 70 3.65 -2.34 -0.50
C VAL A 70 4.08 -2.56 -1.93
N THR A 71 3.56 -1.74 -2.85
CA THR A 71 3.97 -1.74 -4.25
C THR A 71 4.46 -0.36 -4.63
N VAL A 72 5.66 -0.29 -5.19
CA VAL A 72 6.23 0.98 -5.63
C VAL A 72 6.95 0.81 -6.96
N ASP A 73 6.72 1.75 -7.87
CA ASP A 73 7.45 1.80 -9.14
C ASP A 73 8.57 2.82 -8.99
N PRO A 74 9.85 2.39 -8.90
CA PRO A 74 10.97 3.32 -8.70
C PRO A 74 11.20 4.26 -9.89
N LYS A 75 10.72 3.90 -11.07
CA LYS A 75 10.89 4.75 -12.26
C LYS A 75 9.99 5.98 -12.21
N THR A 76 8.75 5.80 -11.76
CA THR A 76 7.77 6.89 -11.66
C THR A 76 7.68 7.46 -10.25
N THR A 77 8.26 6.79 -9.27
CA THR A 77 8.15 7.06 -7.84
C THR A 77 6.75 6.85 -7.29
N TYR A 78 5.87 6.17 -8.03
CA TYR A 78 4.49 5.99 -7.61
C TYR A 78 4.32 4.79 -6.68
N LEU A 79 3.79 5.05 -5.49
CA LEU A 79 3.39 4.03 -4.53
C LEU A 79 1.91 3.75 -4.76
N ASP A 80 1.60 2.62 -5.41
CA ASP A 80 0.23 2.29 -5.79
C ASP A 80 -0.56 1.75 -4.60
N GLN A 81 0.05 0.84 -3.83
CA GLN A 81 -0.62 0.18 -2.73
C GLN A 81 0.28 0.10 -1.51
N ILE A 82 -0.27 0.38 -0.35
CA ILE A 82 0.27 -0.03 0.93
C ILE A 82 -0.90 -0.60 1.73
N VAL A 83 -0.83 -1.88 2.03
CA VAL A 83 -1.94 -2.61 2.64
C VAL A 83 -1.42 -3.27 3.91
N VAL A 84 -2.14 -3.08 5.01
CA VAL A 84 -1.82 -3.71 6.30
C VAL A 84 -3.08 -4.42 6.78
N ALA A 85 -2.91 -5.68 7.18
CA ALA A 85 -4.01 -6.48 7.70
C ALA A 85 -4.75 -5.70 8.81
N PRO A 86 -6.09 -5.72 8.84
CA PRO A 86 -6.85 -4.93 9.81
C PRO A 86 -6.44 -5.19 11.26
N GLU A 87 -6.10 -6.43 11.62
CA GLU A 87 -5.66 -6.79 12.97
C GLU A 87 -4.30 -6.19 13.34
N HIS A 88 -3.59 -5.62 12.37
CA HIS A 88 -2.29 -4.97 12.58
C HIS A 88 -2.34 -3.45 12.40
N TRP A 89 -3.53 -2.87 12.24
CA TRP A 89 -3.66 -1.41 12.18
C TRP A 89 -3.21 -0.81 13.51
N GLY A 90 -2.43 0.28 13.43
CA GLY A 90 -1.86 0.91 14.60
C GLY A 90 -0.58 0.26 15.10
N SER A 91 -0.11 -0.79 14.42
CA SER A 91 1.19 -1.42 14.70
C SER A 91 2.29 -0.80 13.83
N ASN A 92 3.51 -1.34 13.94
CA ASN A 92 4.65 -0.86 13.17
C ASN A 92 4.74 -1.42 11.74
N VAL A 93 3.79 -2.23 11.30
CA VAL A 93 3.85 -2.86 9.98
C VAL A 93 3.79 -1.81 8.86
N ALA A 94 2.87 -0.84 8.96
CA ALA A 94 2.75 0.21 7.96
C ALA A 94 4.04 1.02 7.84
N LEU A 95 4.65 1.36 8.98
CA LEU A 95 5.90 2.11 8.98
C LEU A 95 7.04 1.31 8.35
N ALA A 96 7.15 0.03 8.68
CA ALA A 96 8.19 -0.83 8.10
C ALA A 96 8.05 -0.89 6.57
N LEU A 97 6.83 -1.02 6.06
CA LEU A 97 6.58 -1.04 4.62
C LEU A 97 6.88 0.32 3.97
N LEU A 98 6.50 1.41 4.61
CA LEU A 98 6.76 2.74 4.09
C LEU A 98 8.25 3.05 4.05
N GLU A 99 9.00 2.68 5.09
CA GLU A 99 10.45 2.86 5.11
C GLU A 99 11.12 2.06 4.01
N GLU A 100 10.65 0.84 3.74
CA GLU A 100 11.17 0.04 2.63
C GLU A 100 10.84 0.67 1.28
N ALA A 101 9.64 1.23 1.12
CA ALA A 101 9.28 1.94 -0.11
C ALA A 101 10.20 3.14 -0.35
N LYS A 102 10.53 3.89 0.71
CA LYS A 102 11.48 5.01 0.61
C LYS A 102 12.87 4.53 0.19
N ARG A 103 13.30 3.39 0.73
CA ARG A 103 14.59 2.80 0.37
C ARG A 103 14.62 2.38 -1.11
N LEU A 104 13.52 1.82 -1.61
CA LEU A 104 13.41 1.37 -3.01
C LEU A 104 13.27 2.53 -3.98
N SER A 105 12.77 3.67 -3.53
CA SER A 105 12.56 4.85 -4.35
C SER A 105 13.19 6.07 -3.67
N PRO A 106 14.53 6.12 -3.64
CA PRO A 106 15.23 7.17 -2.87
C PRO A 106 15.07 8.57 -3.45
N ARG A 107 14.60 8.71 -4.69
CA ARG A 107 14.32 10.02 -5.27
C ARG A 107 13.03 10.64 -4.77
N GLY A 108 12.16 9.87 -4.18
CA GLY A 108 10.89 10.34 -3.66
C GLY A 108 9.78 9.33 -3.86
N LEU A 109 8.62 9.65 -3.32
CA LEU A 109 7.40 8.85 -3.48
C LEU A 109 6.22 9.78 -3.72
N GLU A 110 5.27 9.33 -4.54
CA GLU A 110 3.96 9.95 -4.69
C GLU A 110 2.89 8.90 -4.52
N LEU A 111 1.77 9.30 -3.93
CA LEU A 111 0.64 8.40 -3.75
C LEU A 111 -0.67 9.17 -3.84
N LEU A 112 -1.74 8.42 -4.03
CA LEU A 112 -3.11 8.94 -3.97
C LEU A 112 -3.78 8.36 -2.72
N VAL A 113 -4.49 9.20 -1.98
CA VAL A 113 -5.21 8.78 -0.79
C VAL A 113 -6.61 9.37 -0.82
N ASN A 114 -7.62 8.59 -0.46
CA ASN A 114 -9.00 9.08 -0.41
C ASN A 114 -9.10 10.26 0.56
N LYS A 115 -9.82 11.31 0.15
CA LYS A 115 -9.93 12.54 0.95
C LYS A 115 -10.51 12.32 2.34
N ASP A 116 -11.34 11.30 2.50
CA ASP A 116 -11.97 10.98 3.78
C ASP A 116 -11.15 10.02 4.64
N ASN A 117 -10.02 9.55 4.13
CA ASN A 117 -9.15 8.64 4.89
C ASN A 117 -8.16 9.43 5.75
N PHE A 118 -8.69 10.08 6.79
CA PHE A 118 -7.89 10.97 7.64
C PHE A 118 -6.77 10.24 8.37
N ARG A 119 -7.00 8.98 8.71
CA ARG A 119 -5.98 8.17 9.39
C ARG A 119 -4.74 7.98 8.51
N ALA A 120 -4.95 7.63 7.24
CA ALA A 120 -3.86 7.46 6.30
C ALA A 120 -3.17 8.79 6.01
N ILE A 121 -3.95 9.86 5.82
CA ILE A 121 -3.38 11.19 5.56
C ILE A 121 -2.46 11.61 6.71
N ARG A 122 -2.91 11.47 7.96
CA ARG A 122 -2.09 11.81 9.12
C ARG A 122 -0.84 10.94 9.22
N PHE A 123 -0.97 9.65 8.90
CA PHE A 123 0.18 8.75 8.88
C PHE A 123 1.24 9.22 7.88
N TYR A 124 0.82 9.56 6.66
CA TYR A 124 1.76 10.03 5.64
C TYR A 124 2.38 11.37 6.02
N GLU A 125 1.58 12.31 6.55
CA GLU A 125 2.10 13.60 7.00
C GLU A 125 3.15 13.43 8.11
N LYS A 126 2.89 12.55 9.06
CA LYS A 126 3.81 12.26 10.14
C LYS A 126 5.15 11.75 9.61
N HIS A 127 5.16 11.09 8.47
CA HIS A 127 6.35 10.47 7.91
C HIS A 127 6.91 11.23 6.70
N GLY A 128 6.63 12.51 6.62
CA GLY A 128 7.32 13.41 5.69
C GLY A 128 6.60 13.67 4.38
N PHE A 129 5.38 13.17 4.22
CA PHE A 129 4.61 13.48 3.00
C PHE A 129 3.88 14.80 3.15
N THR A 130 3.75 15.53 2.04
CA THR A 130 3.02 16.78 1.98
C THR A 130 1.94 16.70 0.92
N TYR A 131 0.90 17.51 1.09
CA TYR A 131 -0.17 17.63 0.11
C TYR A 131 0.40 18.16 -1.21
N ALA A 132 0.08 17.50 -2.30
CA ALA A 132 0.61 17.84 -3.63
C ALA A 132 -0.50 18.11 -4.66
N GLY A 133 -1.74 18.19 -4.22
CA GLY A 133 -2.86 18.53 -5.08
C GLY A 133 -4.01 17.54 -5.00
N GLU A 134 -5.07 17.87 -5.71
CA GLU A 134 -6.22 17.01 -5.83
C GLU A 134 -6.16 16.22 -7.13
N ASP A 135 -6.77 15.03 -7.11
CA ASP A 135 -6.86 14.19 -8.28
C ASP A 135 -8.11 13.33 -8.18
N LYS A 136 -8.32 12.50 -9.17
CA LYS A 136 -9.37 11.49 -9.14
C LYS A 136 -8.72 10.14 -9.32
N ASN A 137 -9.21 9.14 -8.59
CA ASN A 137 -8.76 7.78 -8.82
C ASN A 137 -9.12 7.40 -10.26
N PRO A 138 -8.14 6.99 -11.08
CA PRO A 138 -8.39 6.72 -12.50
C PRO A 138 -9.35 5.57 -12.74
N VAL A 139 -9.55 4.72 -11.74
CA VAL A 139 -10.43 3.56 -11.85
C VAL A 139 -11.83 3.85 -11.30
N SER A 140 -11.90 4.39 -10.07
CA SER A 140 -13.18 4.61 -9.39
C SER A 140 -13.80 5.98 -9.67
N GLY A 141 -13.01 6.95 -10.11
CA GLY A 141 -13.45 8.33 -10.27
C GLY A 141 -13.62 9.09 -8.95
N ILE A 142 -13.32 8.46 -7.82
CA ILE A 142 -13.44 9.05 -6.50
C ILE A 142 -12.37 10.13 -6.33
N ALA A 143 -12.75 11.26 -5.72
CA ALA A 143 -11.80 12.34 -5.44
C ALA A 143 -10.78 11.91 -4.40
N VAL A 144 -9.52 12.17 -4.69
CA VAL A 144 -8.39 11.80 -3.83
C VAL A 144 -7.45 12.97 -3.67
N ASN A 145 -6.62 12.92 -2.62
CA ASN A 145 -5.48 13.81 -2.46
C ASN A 145 -4.23 13.13 -3.01
N ARG A 146 -3.42 13.89 -3.74
CA ARG A 146 -2.08 13.48 -4.09
C ARG A 146 -1.15 13.94 -2.98
N MET A 147 -0.31 13.04 -2.50
CA MET A 147 0.70 13.36 -1.50
C MET A 147 2.07 12.95 -2.02
N ALA A 148 3.09 13.69 -1.62
CA ALA A 148 4.45 13.45 -2.09
C ALA A 148 5.44 13.53 -0.94
N TRP A 149 6.43 12.65 -0.99
CA TRP A 149 7.60 12.69 -0.12
C TRP A 149 8.83 12.88 -0.99
N ARG A 150 9.69 13.79 -0.58
CA ARG A 150 11.00 14.00 -1.23
C ARG A 150 12.06 13.96 -0.15
N PRO A 151 13.16 13.22 -0.37
CA PRO A 151 14.24 13.23 0.61
C PRO A 151 14.86 14.60 0.68
N GLN A 152 15.34 14.96 1.84
CA GLN A 152 16.08 16.21 2.00
C GLN A 152 17.47 16.05 1.40
N ALA A 153 17.92 17.08 0.71
CA ALA A 153 19.24 17.08 0.10
C ALA A 153 20.33 17.15 1.19
#